data_bf24beea7ac0fb9fb4ae18eddee4a6e2
#
_entry.id   bf24beea7ac0fb9fb4ae18eddee4a6e2
#
_cell.length_a   1.000
_cell.length_b   1.000
_cell.length_c   1.000
_cell.angle_alpha   90.00
_cell.angle_beta   90.00
_cell.angle_gamma   90.00
#
_symmetry.space_group_name_H-M   'P 1'
#
loop_
_entity.id
_entity.type
_entity.pdbx_description
1 polymer ?
#
loop_
_entity_poly.entity_id
_entity_poly.type
_entity_poly.pdbx_seq_one_letter_code
_entity_poly.pdbx_strand_id
1 'polypeptide(L)'
;MKRLKALHLVVLFSLLVSTLVLISPPASAVRNGQETQVGKYAIPVQSSGSWCSGVAISTRVVLTAAHCVVKGSTSVADIKVGNPGTNQTISAPRISVIEVLVEPGFVYDESRKVPKNDIAFLILASDLPSVSITRVATEDDIKKMAGKGEVLMLQGYGRTEEGKEASSYASFPRNGFFSIDSYPVFDSTLHSISSRTYSACNGDSGAPVVYEDGKEAILLGVNVGGGGLANNCRQISSDNIFRTEVQIPSRHSSILVNSIVKSSPTVGVALKTALEGQAAAEKDLAQLRSELISIKSELDSTKATLSTTQNAQAALLDERNILIANNEALTAEVQSLSDALQSIKDEVQILTKYATTTITCIKGKSTKKVKGIGPECPAGYKKK
;
A
#
# COMPACT_ATOMS: atom_id res chain seq x y z
N MET A 1 50.52 51.60 -1.88
CA MET A 1 49.33 51.18 -1.13
C MET A 1 48.12 50.80 -2.01
N LYS A 2 47.78 51.48 -3.12
CA LYS A 2 46.62 51.12 -3.98
C LYS A 2 46.77 49.75 -4.71
N ARG A 3 47.96 49.35 -5.15
CA ARG A 3 48.20 48.08 -5.84
C ARG A 3 48.09 46.85 -4.93
N LEU A 4 48.42 46.97 -3.64
CA LEU A 4 48.30 45.85 -2.67
C LEU A 4 46.84 45.54 -2.32
N LYS A 5 45.97 46.58 -2.23
CA LYS A 5 44.52 46.40 -1.99
C LYS A 5 43.81 45.70 -3.17
N ALA A 6 44.23 46.00 -4.41
CA ALA A 6 43.67 45.35 -5.59
C ALA A 6 44.01 43.87 -5.66
N LEU A 7 45.27 43.50 -5.28
CA LEU A 7 45.71 42.10 -5.27
C LEU A 7 44.95 41.26 -4.22
N HIS A 8 44.68 41.84 -3.00
CA HIS A 8 43.91 41.17 -1.97
C HIS A 8 42.44 40.95 -2.39
N LEU A 9 41.87 41.89 -3.11
CA LEU A 9 40.47 41.80 -3.59
C LEU A 9 40.33 40.70 -4.66
N VAL A 10 41.29 40.57 -5.55
CA VAL A 10 41.30 39.53 -6.60
C VAL A 10 41.51 38.12 -5.99
N VAL A 11 42.40 38.00 -5.00
CA VAL A 11 42.62 36.70 -4.31
C VAL A 11 41.41 36.29 -3.49
N LEU A 12 40.74 37.23 -2.79
CA LEU A 12 39.51 36.95 -2.07
C LEU A 12 38.34 36.57 -3.01
N PHE A 13 38.22 37.23 -4.16
CA PHE A 13 37.21 36.91 -5.16
C PHE A 13 37.43 35.54 -5.83
N SER A 14 38.72 35.19 -6.13
CA SER A 14 39.05 33.87 -6.67
C SER A 14 38.84 32.74 -5.63
N LEU A 15 39.10 32.97 -4.35
CA LEU A 15 38.80 32.02 -3.27
C LEU A 15 37.25 31.86 -3.08
N LEU A 16 36.48 32.95 -3.17
CA LEU A 16 35.01 32.88 -3.09
C LEU A 16 34.41 32.15 -4.28
N VAL A 17 34.91 32.37 -5.50
CA VAL A 17 34.44 31.66 -6.71
C VAL A 17 34.86 30.18 -6.68
N SER A 18 36.03 29.84 -6.13
CA SER A 18 36.47 28.44 -5.99
C SER A 18 35.64 27.63 -4.98
N THR A 19 35.05 28.28 -3.96
CA THR A 19 34.18 27.62 -3.00
C THR A 19 32.74 27.43 -3.51
N LEU A 20 32.34 28.23 -4.52
CA LEU A 20 30.99 28.05 -5.15
C LEU A 20 30.92 26.90 -6.16
N VAL A 21 32.05 26.37 -6.64
CA VAL A 21 32.05 25.35 -7.71
C VAL A 21 32.01 23.91 -7.18
N LEU A 22 32.09 23.69 -5.87
CA LEU A 22 32.17 22.33 -5.29
C LEU A 22 30.88 21.84 -4.58
N ILE A 23 29.77 22.54 -4.71
CA ILE A 23 28.50 21.97 -4.29
C ILE A 23 27.80 21.39 -5.52
N SER A 24 28.36 20.31 -6.05
CA SER A 24 27.56 19.42 -6.88
C SER A 24 26.50 18.82 -5.97
N PRO A 25 25.20 18.97 -6.26
CA PRO A 25 24.19 18.30 -5.48
C PRO A 25 24.48 16.79 -5.52
N PRO A 26 24.39 16.09 -4.40
CA PRO A 26 24.64 14.66 -4.38
C PRO A 26 23.67 13.97 -5.34
N ALA A 27 24.17 13.02 -6.11
CA ALA A 27 23.38 12.20 -7.01
C ALA A 27 22.27 11.47 -6.27
N SER A 28 21.07 11.39 -6.85
CA SER A 28 19.82 11.05 -6.13
C SER A 28 19.20 9.73 -6.57
N ALA A 29 18.85 8.83 -5.61
CA ALA A 29 17.73 7.87 -5.74
C ALA A 29 16.48 8.67 -6.08
N VAL A 30 15.44 8.18 -6.64
CA VAL A 30 14.49 9.03 -7.35
C VAL A 30 15.26 10.18 -8.00
N ARG A 31 15.61 10.03 -9.24
CA ARG A 31 16.46 11.01 -9.95
C ARG A 31 15.99 12.43 -9.66
N ASN A 32 16.89 13.31 -9.32
CA ASN A 32 16.67 14.68 -8.83
C ASN A 32 15.93 14.76 -7.48
N GLY A 33 15.64 13.63 -6.82
CA GLY A 33 15.01 13.60 -5.51
C GLY A 33 15.91 14.14 -4.42
N GLN A 34 15.31 14.60 -3.33
CA GLN A 34 16.03 15.07 -2.14
C GLN A 34 16.21 13.94 -1.16
N GLU A 35 17.45 13.73 -0.70
CA GLU A 35 17.73 12.79 0.37
C GLU A 35 17.02 13.23 1.66
N THR A 36 16.39 12.29 2.32
CA THR A 36 15.79 12.52 3.61
C THR A 36 16.40 11.56 4.64
N GLN A 37 17.15 12.11 5.58
CA GLN A 37 17.70 11.32 6.68
C GLN A 37 16.63 10.85 7.68
N VAL A 38 15.40 11.34 7.54
CA VAL A 38 14.24 10.96 8.34
C VAL A 38 13.16 10.49 7.38
N GLY A 39 13.43 9.39 6.69
CA GLY A 39 12.43 8.74 5.84
C GLY A 39 11.27 8.27 6.68
N LYS A 40 10.06 8.73 6.34
CA LYS A 40 8.87 8.33 7.09
C LYS A 40 8.30 7.02 6.57
N TYR A 41 8.42 6.75 5.27
CA TYR A 41 7.60 5.76 4.58
C TYR A 41 8.40 4.62 3.99
N ALA A 42 9.45 4.93 3.23
CA ALA A 42 10.20 3.91 2.52
C ALA A 42 10.99 3.00 3.45
N ILE A 43 10.94 1.72 3.15
CA ILE A 43 11.66 0.63 3.81
C ILE A 43 12.58 -0.02 2.78
N PRO A 44 13.88 -0.22 3.08
CA PRO A 44 14.74 -0.98 2.18
C PRO A 44 14.39 -2.46 2.23
N VAL A 45 14.17 -3.05 1.05
CA VAL A 45 13.89 -4.47 0.86
C VAL A 45 15.06 -5.10 0.12
N GLN A 46 15.68 -6.10 0.73
CA GLN A 46 16.75 -6.89 0.14
C GLN A 46 16.26 -8.28 -0.18
N SER A 47 16.54 -8.77 -1.39
CA SER A 47 16.16 -10.10 -1.85
C SER A 47 17.25 -10.64 -2.77
N SER A 48 17.87 -11.76 -2.41
CA SER A 48 18.90 -12.44 -3.23
C SER A 48 19.95 -11.50 -3.86
N GLY A 49 20.46 -10.55 -3.07
CA GLY A 49 21.46 -9.57 -3.53
C GLY A 49 20.92 -8.39 -4.34
N SER A 50 19.64 -8.34 -4.62
CA SER A 50 18.95 -7.21 -5.24
C SER A 50 18.34 -6.29 -4.18
N TRP A 51 18.27 -5.00 -4.50
CA TRP A 51 17.66 -3.99 -3.64
C TRP A 51 16.39 -3.45 -4.26
N CYS A 52 15.37 -3.35 -3.43
CA CYS A 52 14.09 -2.71 -3.72
C CYS A 52 13.68 -1.81 -2.55
N SER A 53 12.55 -1.18 -2.70
CA SER A 53 11.88 -0.41 -1.67
C SER A 53 10.59 -1.11 -1.23
N GLY A 54 10.06 -0.70 -0.10
CA GLY A 54 8.77 -1.15 0.42
C GLY A 54 8.17 -0.11 1.33
N VAL A 55 7.00 -0.40 1.87
CA VAL A 55 6.29 0.46 2.83
C VAL A 55 5.57 -0.38 3.88
N ALA A 56 5.65 0.03 5.14
CA ALA A 56 4.88 -0.58 6.22
C ALA A 56 3.43 -0.14 6.17
N ILE A 57 2.50 -1.08 6.12
CA ILE A 57 1.06 -0.86 6.27
C ILE A 57 0.55 -1.29 7.66
N SER A 58 1.35 -2.08 8.37
CA SER A 58 1.21 -2.37 9.79
C SER A 58 2.60 -2.62 10.39
N THR A 59 2.69 -2.81 11.70
CA THR A 59 3.99 -3.10 12.34
C THR A 59 4.64 -4.38 11.83
N ARG A 60 3.87 -5.31 11.26
CA ARG A 60 4.35 -6.61 10.79
C ARG A 60 4.08 -6.90 9.33
N VAL A 61 3.59 -5.92 8.57
CA VAL A 61 3.32 -6.09 7.13
C VAL A 61 4.01 -5.00 6.34
N VAL A 62 4.88 -5.42 5.44
CA VAL A 62 5.51 -4.55 4.44
C VAL A 62 4.96 -4.88 3.06
N LEU A 63 4.50 -3.86 2.38
CA LEU A 63 4.07 -3.91 0.98
C LEU A 63 5.24 -3.58 0.07
N THR A 64 5.41 -4.32 -1.02
CA THR A 64 6.43 -4.10 -2.05
C THR A 64 5.95 -4.58 -3.42
N ALA A 65 6.76 -4.44 -4.46
CA ALA A 65 6.50 -5.04 -5.76
C ALA A 65 6.79 -6.56 -5.72
N ALA A 66 5.94 -7.36 -6.37
CA ALA A 66 6.11 -8.82 -6.41
C ALA A 66 7.41 -9.24 -7.11
N HIS A 67 7.78 -8.54 -8.20
CA HIS A 67 9.02 -8.84 -8.91
C HIS A 67 10.30 -8.66 -8.06
N CYS A 68 10.21 -7.93 -6.95
CA CYS A 68 11.31 -7.77 -5.99
C CYS A 68 11.59 -9.04 -5.20
N VAL A 69 10.59 -9.90 -5.02
CA VAL A 69 10.63 -11.03 -4.08
C VAL A 69 10.33 -12.39 -4.73
N VAL A 70 9.90 -12.41 -5.98
CA VAL A 70 9.57 -13.64 -6.73
C VAL A 70 10.62 -13.96 -7.81
N LYS A 71 11.60 -13.09 -8.03
CA LYS A 71 12.58 -13.24 -9.09
C LYS A 71 13.52 -14.43 -8.84
N GLY A 72 13.46 -15.43 -9.71
CA GLY A 72 14.27 -16.65 -9.60
C GLY A 72 13.80 -17.60 -8.49
N SER A 73 14.70 -18.35 -7.90
CA SER A 73 14.46 -19.27 -6.78
C SER A 73 14.66 -18.59 -5.41
N THR A 74 14.19 -17.36 -5.27
CA THR A 74 14.37 -16.61 -4.00
C THR A 74 13.65 -17.33 -2.87
N SER A 75 14.40 -17.77 -1.87
CA SER A 75 13.84 -18.28 -0.61
C SER A 75 13.31 -17.14 0.24
N VAL A 76 12.21 -17.35 0.95
CA VAL A 76 11.69 -16.39 1.95
C VAL A 76 12.78 -16.01 2.97
N ALA A 77 13.67 -16.94 3.31
CA ALA A 77 14.80 -16.73 4.22
C ALA A 77 15.80 -15.68 3.72
N ASP A 78 15.88 -15.47 2.40
CA ASP A 78 16.80 -14.51 1.77
C ASP A 78 16.22 -13.10 1.70
N ILE A 79 14.95 -12.95 2.05
CA ILE A 79 14.28 -11.65 2.03
C ILE A 79 14.43 -11.00 3.40
N LYS A 80 14.96 -9.79 3.40
CA LYS A 80 15.18 -8.99 4.60
C LYS A 80 14.66 -7.57 4.38
N VAL A 81 14.09 -6.98 5.40
CA VAL A 81 13.64 -5.59 5.38
C VAL A 81 14.38 -4.78 6.43
N GLY A 82 14.69 -3.54 6.12
CA GLY A 82 15.21 -2.59 7.11
C GLY A 82 14.09 -1.85 7.82
N ASN A 83 14.46 -0.96 8.72
CA ASN A 83 13.51 -0.05 9.36
C ASN A 83 13.18 1.13 8.43
N PRO A 84 12.00 1.75 8.57
CA PRO A 84 11.64 2.92 7.78
C PRO A 84 12.70 4.03 7.88
N GLY A 85 13.11 4.57 6.74
CA GLY A 85 14.05 5.68 6.65
C GLY A 85 15.48 5.40 7.09
N THR A 86 15.83 4.14 7.36
CA THR A 86 17.20 3.79 7.79
C THR A 86 18.13 3.66 6.61
N ASN A 87 19.44 3.74 6.91
CA ASN A 87 20.47 3.45 5.92
C ASN A 87 20.34 2.00 5.42
N GLN A 88 20.35 1.80 4.10
CA GLN A 88 20.23 0.47 3.50
C GLN A 88 21.55 -0.32 3.41
N THR A 89 22.61 0.10 4.08
CA THR A 89 23.88 -0.62 4.07
C THR A 89 23.72 -2.06 4.59
N ILE A 90 24.61 -2.95 4.17
CA ILE A 90 24.58 -4.38 4.55
C ILE A 90 24.64 -4.57 6.08
N SER A 91 25.29 -3.66 6.79
CA SER A 91 25.45 -3.69 8.25
C SER A 91 24.23 -3.18 9.03
N ALA A 92 23.24 -2.57 8.37
CA ALA A 92 22.04 -2.09 9.06
C ALA A 92 21.20 -3.25 9.57
N PRO A 93 20.56 -3.11 10.75
CA PRO A 93 19.65 -4.13 11.28
C PRO A 93 18.55 -4.50 10.30
N ARG A 94 18.34 -5.79 10.11
CA ARG A 94 17.33 -6.33 9.20
C ARG A 94 16.36 -7.23 9.93
N ILE A 95 15.10 -7.10 9.57
CA ILE A 95 14.02 -7.97 10.03
C ILE A 95 13.81 -9.07 9.00
N SER A 96 13.72 -10.31 9.47
CA SER A 96 13.44 -11.45 8.61
C SER A 96 11.98 -11.46 8.19
N VAL A 97 11.75 -11.85 6.95
CA VAL A 97 10.43 -12.18 6.43
C VAL A 97 10.13 -13.64 6.75
N ILE A 98 8.94 -13.94 7.25
CA ILE A 98 8.49 -15.31 7.57
C ILE A 98 7.51 -15.84 6.54
N GLU A 99 6.83 -14.96 5.81
CA GLU A 99 5.90 -15.33 4.76
C GLU A 99 5.83 -14.23 3.70
N VAL A 100 5.67 -14.63 2.45
CA VAL A 100 5.44 -13.73 1.30
C VAL A 100 4.09 -14.08 0.69
N LEU A 101 3.20 -13.11 0.63
CA LEU A 101 1.92 -13.21 -0.06
C LEU A 101 2.02 -12.43 -1.36
N VAL A 102 1.96 -13.13 -2.48
CA VAL A 102 1.98 -12.54 -3.82
C VAL A 102 0.58 -12.57 -4.40
N GLU A 103 0.20 -11.52 -5.13
CA GLU A 103 -1.08 -11.51 -5.86
C GLU A 103 -1.16 -12.70 -6.82
N PRO A 104 -2.21 -13.54 -6.76
CA PRO A 104 -2.32 -14.76 -7.57
C PRO A 104 -2.27 -14.53 -9.08
N GLY A 105 -2.55 -13.36 -9.53
CA GLY A 105 -2.47 -12.98 -10.95
C GLY A 105 -1.17 -12.30 -11.36
N PHE A 106 -0.13 -12.33 -10.52
CA PHE A 106 1.16 -11.76 -10.88
C PHE A 106 1.79 -12.50 -12.06
N VAL A 107 2.15 -11.76 -13.09
CA VAL A 107 2.88 -12.25 -14.25
C VAL A 107 4.05 -11.33 -14.53
N TYR A 108 5.26 -11.89 -14.41
CA TYR A 108 6.46 -11.22 -14.88
C TYR A 108 6.71 -11.60 -16.34
N ASP A 109 6.35 -10.68 -17.24
CA ASP A 109 6.57 -10.84 -18.68
C ASP A 109 7.66 -9.84 -19.10
N GLU A 110 8.83 -10.35 -19.46
CA GLU A 110 9.94 -9.53 -19.93
C GLU A 110 9.62 -8.72 -21.20
N SER A 111 8.66 -9.22 -21.99
CA SER A 111 8.17 -8.51 -23.18
C SER A 111 7.26 -7.32 -22.82
N ARG A 112 6.61 -7.37 -21.67
CA ARG A 112 5.83 -6.28 -21.11
C ARG A 112 6.71 -5.49 -20.17
N LYS A 113 6.88 -4.24 -20.46
CA LYS A 113 7.70 -3.33 -19.65
C LYS A 113 7.07 -3.00 -18.28
N VAL A 114 5.82 -3.38 -18.07
CA VAL A 114 5.09 -3.26 -16.81
C VAL A 114 4.48 -4.61 -16.46
N PRO A 115 4.91 -5.26 -15.38
CA PRO A 115 4.32 -6.53 -14.94
C PRO A 115 2.88 -6.32 -14.46
N LYS A 116 2.03 -7.32 -14.70
CA LYS A 116 0.64 -7.32 -14.25
C LYS A 116 0.54 -7.80 -12.80
N ASN A 117 -0.32 -7.17 -12.00
CA ASN A 117 -0.56 -7.52 -10.58
C ASN A 117 0.73 -7.61 -9.75
N ASP A 118 1.63 -6.68 -9.96
CA ASP A 118 2.97 -6.69 -9.40
C ASP A 118 2.98 -6.15 -7.95
N ILE A 119 2.35 -6.90 -7.05
CA ILE A 119 2.21 -6.53 -5.65
C ILE A 119 2.46 -7.74 -4.75
N ALA A 120 3.20 -7.54 -3.66
CA ALA A 120 3.47 -8.54 -2.64
C ALA A 120 3.43 -7.94 -1.24
N PHE A 121 3.01 -8.76 -0.28
CA PHE A 121 2.96 -8.42 1.14
C PHE A 121 3.92 -9.34 1.89
N LEU A 122 4.82 -8.76 2.66
CA LEU A 122 5.83 -9.43 3.45
C LEU A 122 5.38 -9.46 4.89
N ILE A 123 5.19 -10.65 5.46
CA ILE A 123 4.91 -10.82 6.88
C ILE A 123 6.23 -10.94 7.62
N LEU A 124 6.42 -10.09 8.63
CA LEU A 124 7.67 -9.96 9.35
C LEU A 124 7.74 -10.85 10.59
N ALA A 125 8.94 -11.31 10.92
CA ALA A 125 9.22 -12.09 12.13
C ALA A 125 9.06 -11.27 13.42
N SER A 126 9.26 -9.95 13.36
CA SER A 126 9.12 -9.03 14.49
C SER A 126 8.56 -7.69 14.04
N ASP A 127 8.11 -6.91 15.00
CA ASP A 127 7.50 -5.60 14.74
C ASP A 127 8.53 -4.57 14.24
N LEU A 128 8.09 -3.76 13.30
CA LEU A 128 8.79 -2.54 12.89
C LEU A 128 8.67 -1.48 14.00
N PRO A 129 9.69 -0.63 14.17
CA PRO A 129 9.69 0.40 15.23
C PRO A 129 8.64 1.49 15.01
N SER A 130 8.18 1.66 13.79
CA SER A 130 7.16 2.66 13.45
C SER A 130 6.44 2.35 12.14
N VAL A 131 5.21 2.80 12.04
CA VAL A 131 4.42 2.84 10.80
C VAL A 131 3.91 4.27 10.63
N SER A 132 4.15 4.85 9.47
CA SER A 132 3.81 6.25 9.20
C SER A 132 2.63 6.41 8.23
N ILE A 133 2.22 5.34 7.57
CA ILE A 133 1.01 5.34 6.73
C ILE A 133 -0.22 5.30 7.63
N THR A 134 -1.13 6.23 7.40
CA THR A 134 -2.38 6.30 8.14
C THR A 134 -3.40 5.30 7.58
N ARG A 135 -3.50 5.23 6.26
CA ARG A 135 -4.39 4.31 5.54
C ARG A 135 -4.00 4.14 4.07
N VAL A 136 -4.56 3.12 3.45
CA VAL A 136 -4.50 2.92 1.99
C VAL A 136 -5.58 3.78 1.32
N ALA A 137 -5.29 4.30 0.13
CA ALA A 137 -6.23 5.10 -0.65
C ALA A 137 -7.42 4.27 -1.12
N THR A 138 -8.61 4.84 -1.01
CA THR A 138 -9.84 4.32 -1.63
C THR A 138 -9.93 4.81 -3.08
N GLU A 139 -10.84 4.21 -3.88
CA GLU A 139 -11.10 4.69 -5.24
C GLU A 139 -11.58 6.16 -5.25
N ASP A 140 -12.30 6.60 -4.23
CA ASP A 140 -12.74 8.00 -4.12
C ASP A 140 -11.59 8.94 -3.80
N ASP A 141 -10.62 8.50 -2.99
CA ASP A 141 -9.39 9.28 -2.77
C ASP A 141 -8.62 9.44 -4.08
N ILE A 142 -8.47 8.36 -4.84
CA ILE A 142 -7.76 8.36 -6.13
C ILE A 142 -8.43 9.33 -7.13
N LYS A 143 -9.76 9.26 -7.25
CA LYS A 143 -10.53 10.19 -8.10
C LYS A 143 -10.34 11.64 -7.69
N LYS A 144 -10.38 11.92 -6.38
CA LYS A 144 -10.16 13.27 -5.84
C LYS A 144 -8.77 13.78 -6.14
N MET A 145 -7.74 12.96 -5.91
CA MET A 145 -6.34 13.30 -6.19
C MET A 145 -6.13 13.61 -7.68
N ALA A 146 -6.63 12.74 -8.57
CA ALA A 146 -6.53 12.93 -10.01
C ALA A 146 -7.28 14.20 -10.49
N GLY A 147 -8.51 14.43 -10.00
CA GLY A 147 -9.34 15.57 -10.39
C GLY A 147 -8.79 16.92 -9.91
N LYS A 148 -8.00 16.95 -8.84
CA LYS A 148 -7.40 18.18 -8.29
C LYS A 148 -5.96 18.41 -8.72
N GLY A 149 -5.30 17.44 -9.37
CA GLY A 149 -3.88 17.52 -9.70
C GLY A 149 -2.99 17.54 -8.44
N GLU A 150 -3.39 16.78 -7.42
CA GLU A 150 -2.66 16.73 -6.15
C GLU A 150 -1.23 16.22 -6.34
N VAL A 151 -0.32 16.70 -5.49
CA VAL A 151 1.08 16.30 -5.52
C VAL A 151 1.27 15.07 -4.65
N LEU A 152 1.82 14.03 -5.26
CA LEU A 152 2.15 12.76 -4.63
C LEU A 152 3.65 12.67 -4.38
N MET A 153 4.07 12.14 -3.25
CA MET A 153 5.46 11.89 -2.93
C MET A 153 5.79 10.40 -3.16
N LEU A 154 6.72 10.13 -4.06
CA LEU A 154 7.37 8.84 -4.18
C LEU A 154 8.66 8.88 -3.35
N GLN A 155 8.80 7.95 -2.41
CA GLN A 155 9.99 7.85 -1.57
C GLN A 155 10.66 6.49 -1.78
N GLY A 156 11.92 6.45 -2.19
CA GLY A 156 12.59 5.21 -2.54
C GLY A 156 14.08 5.17 -2.27
N TYR A 157 14.63 3.96 -2.37
CA TYR A 157 16.06 3.65 -2.19
C TYR A 157 16.76 3.30 -3.50
N GLY A 158 16.19 3.68 -4.63
CA GLY A 158 16.71 3.37 -5.93
C GLY A 158 18.13 3.89 -6.21
N ARG A 159 18.61 3.63 -7.41
CA ARG A 159 19.92 4.11 -7.85
C ARG A 159 19.95 5.62 -7.95
N THR A 160 21.11 6.19 -7.60
CA THR A 160 21.32 7.64 -7.60
C THR A 160 21.86 8.15 -8.94
N GLU A 161 22.50 7.28 -9.72
CA GLU A 161 23.13 7.64 -10.98
C GLU A 161 22.82 6.61 -12.07
N GLU A 162 22.71 7.08 -13.30
CA GLU A 162 22.54 6.26 -14.48
C GLU A 162 23.80 5.44 -14.77
N GLY A 163 23.63 4.13 -15.02
CA GLY A 163 24.70 3.27 -15.55
C GLY A 163 25.77 2.81 -14.56
N LYS A 164 25.72 3.18 -13.29
CA LYS A 164 26.67 2.71 -12.29
C LYS A 164 26.20 1.42 -11.60
N GLU A 165 27.19 0.64 -11.11
CA GLU A 165 26.98 -0.67 -10.46
C GLU A 165 26.22 -0.59 -9.13
N ALA A 166 26.07 -1.72 -8.43
CA ALA A 166 25.32 -1.86 -7.19
C ALA A 166 25.69 -0.85 -6.09
N SER A 167 26.90 -0.26 -6.13
CA SER A 167 27.36 0.78 -5.21
C SER A 167 26.64 2.12 -5.34
N SER A 168 25.83 2.32 -6.38
CA SER A 168 25.13 3.59 -6.66
C SER A 168 23.72 3.68 -6.07
N TYR A 169 23.28 2.69 -5.29
CA TYR A 169 22.02 2.80 -4.57
C TYR A 169 22.08 3.86 -3.46
N ALA A 170 20.98 4.55 -3.25
CA ALA A 170 20.91 5.55 -2.19
C ALA A 170 21.08 4.92 -0.81
N SER A 171 21.95 5.50 0.01
CA SER A 171 22.09 5.06 1.40
C SER A 171 20.83 5.35 2.22
N PHE A 172 20.17 6.47 1.97
CA PHE A 172 18.94 6.88 2.59
C PHE A 172 17.85 7.09 1.53
N PRO A 173 16.57 7.00 1.90
CA PRO A 173 15.49 7.18 0.94
C PRO A 173 15.42 8.62 0.44
N ARG A 174 14.94 8.79 -0.77
CA ARG A 174 14.80 10.09 -1.43
C ARG A 174 13.38 10.32 -1.89
N ASN A 175 12.98 11.57 -1.84
CA ASN A 175 11.64 12.01 -2.21
C ASN A 175 11.65 12.59 -3.62
N GLY A 176 10.72 12.15 -4.45
CA GLY A 176 10.35 12.80 -5.70
C GLY A 176 8.86 13.11 -5.72
N PHE A 177 8.48 14.17 -6.42
CA PHE A 177 7.11 14.64 -6.45
C PHE A 177 6.49 14.45 -7.84
N PHE A 178 5.30 13.86 -7.84
CA PHE A 178 4.58 13.40 -9.01
C PHE A 178 3.11 13.82 -8.94
N SER A 179 2.45 13.78 -10.07
CA SER A 179 0.99 13.92 -10.17
C SER A 179 0.38 12.71 -10.87
N ILE A 180 -0.87 12.40 -10.61
CA ILE A 180 -1.61 11.37 -11.34
C ILE A 180 -1.88 11.91 -12.75
N ASP A 181 -1.45 11.16 -13.79
CA ASP A 181 -1.60 11.59 -15.19
C ASP A 181 -3.04 11.59 -15.65
N SER A 182 -3.72 10.47 -15.43
CA SER A 182 -5.12 10.29 -15.82
C SER A 182 -5.74 9.11 -15.05
N TYR A 183 -7.07 9.09 -14.99
CA TYR A 183 -7.82 8.03 -14.34
C TYR A 183 -8.76 7.35 -15.34
N PRO A 184 -8.79 6.01 -15.41
CA PRO A 184 -7.72 4.99 -15.25
C PRO A 184 -6.83 4.93 -16.51
N VAL A 185 -5.58 4.45 -16.39
CA VAL A 185 -4.61 4.55 -17.49
C VAL A 185 -4.47 3.28 -18.32
N PHE A 186 -4.16 2.13 -17.75
CA PHE A 186 -3.83 0.94 -18.54
C PHE A 186 -4.52 -0.34 -18.09
N ASP A 187 -4.53 -0.59 -16.82
CA ASP A 187 -5.09 -1.77 -16.20
C ASP A 187 -5.91 -1.32 -15.00
N SER A 188 -6.97 -2.02 -14.69
CA SER A 188 -7.81 -1.73 -13.52
C SER A 188 -7.04 -1.76 -12.19
N THR A 189 -5.83 -2.29 -12.18
CA THR A 189 -4.98 -2.40 -10.98
C THR A 189 -3.86 -1.38 -10.90
N LEU A 190 -3.53 -0.68 -11.99
CA LEU A 190 -2.43 0.28 -12.12
C LEU A 190 -2.91 1.71 -12.28
N HIS A 191 -2.05 2.65 -11.87
CA HIS A 191 -2.09 4.06 -12.26
C HIS A 191 -0.73 4.53 -12.73
N SER A 192 -0.72 5.44 -13.68
CA SER A 192 0.48 6.19 -14.06
C SER A 192 0.56 7.47 -13.26
N ILE A 193 1.74 7.76 -12.74
CA ILE A 193 2.09 9.06 -12.16
C ILE A 193 3.24 9.67 -12.95
N SER A 194 3.27 10.98 -13.04
CA SER A 194 4.28 11.67 -13.84
C SER A 194 4.87 12.88 -13.15
N SER A 195 6.07 13.24 -13.60
CA SER A 195 6.78 14.46 -13.19
C SER A 195 7.63 14.99 -14.33
N ARG A 196 7.82 16.32 -14.37
CA ARG A 196 8.80 16.95 -15.27
C ARG A 196 10.20 17.03 -14.66
N THR A 197 10.33 16.77 -13.38
CA THR A 197 11.56 16.96 -12.61
C THR A 197 12.13 15.64 -12.11
N TYR A 198 11.27 14.75 -11.62
CA TYR A 198 11.67 13.54 -10.91
C TYR A 198 11.43 12.29 -11.72
N SER A 199 12.29 11.29 -11.59
CA SER A 199 12.14 9.98 -12.23
C SER A 199 12.42 8.86 -11.24
N ALA A 200 11.56 7.84 -11.22
CA ALA A 200 11.83 6.60 -10.52
C ALA A 200 12.98 5.83 -11.21
N CYS A 201 13.77 5.13 -10.42
CA CYS A 201 14.98 4.42 -10.87
C CYS A 201 14.98 2.95 -10.42
N ASN A 202 15.95 2.16 -10.90
CA ASN A 202 16.15 0.80 -10.42
C ASN A 202 16.36 0.79 -8.90
N GLY A 203 15.60 -0.03 -8.18
CA GLY A 203 15.59 -0.07 -6.72
C GLY A 203 14.47 0.78 -6.07
N ASP A 204 13.81 1.67 -6.84
CA ASP A 204 12.57 2.30 -6.42
C ASP A 204 11.35 1.38 -6.63
N SER A 205 11.53 0.18 -7.15
CA SER A 205 10.49 -0.85 -7.19
C SER A 205 9.99 -1.15 -5.78
N GLY A 206 8.68 -1.13 -5.58
CA GLY A 206 8.03 -1.26 -4.28
C GLY A 206 8.03 0.03 -3.44
N ALA A 207 8.61 1.12 -3.92
CA ALA A 207 8.62 2.40 -3.22
C ALA A 207 7.20 2.96 -3.03
N PRO A 208 6.86 3.45 -1.83
CA PRO A 208 5.56 4.06 -1.59
C PRO A 208 5.34 5.33 -2.39
N VAL A 209 4.12 5.47 -2.89
CA VAL A 209 3.57 6.71 -3.41
C VAL A 209 2.52 7.20 -2.43
N VAL A 210 2.77 8.33 -1.79
CA VAL A 210 1.99 8.84 -0.67
C VAL A 210 1.43 10.22 -0.97
N TYR A 211 0.19 10.43 -0.59
CA TYR A 211 -0.43 11.75 -0.48
C TYR A 211 -0.48 12.18 0.98
N GLU A 212 0.03 13.38 1.26
CA GLU A 212 -0.03 14.01 2.58
C GLU A 212 -0.96 15.22 2.52
N ASP A 213 -2.07 15.19 3.25
CA ASP A 213 -2.99 16.33 3.37
C ASP A 213 -2.72 17.20 4.62
N GLY A 214 -1.62 16.97 5.30
CA GLY A 214 -1.24 17.61 6.57
C GLY A 214 -1.83 16.94 7.81
N LYS A 215 -2.81 16.06 7.66
CA LYS A 215 -3.45 15.29 8.75
C LYS A 215 -3.17 13.80 8.63
N GLU A 216 -3.27 13.29 7.42
CA GLU A 216 -3.12 11.87 7.09
C GLU A 216 -1.99 11.67 6.08
N ALA A 217 -1.37 10.50 6.17
CA ALA A 217 -0.48 9.97 5.16
C ALA A 217 -1.20 8.82 4.45
N ILE A 218 -1.70 9.09 3.27
CA ILE A 218 -2.52 8.17 2.49
C ILE A 218 -1.65 7.47 1.46
N LEU A 219 -1.51 6.15 1.56
CA LEU A 219 -0.78 5.35 0.59
C LEU A 219 -1.61 5.16 -0.67
N LEU A 220 -1.24 5.82 -1.77
CA LEU A 220 -1.81 5.53 -3.08
C LEU A 220 -1.46 4.12 -3.52
N GLY A 221 -0.20 3.76 -3.49
CA GLY A 221 0.29 2.46 -3.90
C GLY A 221 1.81 2.35 -3.87
N VAL A 222 2.32 1.32 -4.53
CA VAL A 222 3.76 1.07 -4.66
C VAL A 222 4.21 1.16 -6.11
N ASN A 223 5.36 1.78 -6.32
CA ASN A 223 5.99 1.88 -7.62
C ASN A 223 6.41 0.50 -8.13
N VAL A 224 6.01 0.16 -9.35
CA VAL A 224 6.38 -1.13 -9.98
C VAL A 224 7.25 -0.95 -11.23
N GLY A 225 7.64 0.27 -11.52
CA GLY A 225 8.41 0.63 -12.70
C GLY A 225 7.56 1.23 -13.79
N GLY A 226 8.20 1.76 -14.78
CA GLY A 226 7.52 2.43 -15.87
C GLY A 226 7.84 1.83 -17.24
N GLY A 227 6.90 1.95 -18.16
CA GLY A 227 6.93 1.40 -19.50
C GLY A 227 7.96 2.02 -20.40
N GLY A 228 9.21 1.77 -20.24
CA GLY A 228 10.21 2.22 -21.18
C GLY A 228 11.63 2.09 -20.66
N LEU A 229 12.41 1.26 -21.27
CA LEU A 229 13.87 1.14 -21.13
C LEU A 229 14.34 1.16 -19.65
N ALA A 230 14.09 0.07 -18.97
CA ALA A 230 14.24 -0.17 -17.55
C ALA A 230 15.67 0.02 -16.96
N ASN A 231 16.65 0.37 -17.75
CA ASN A 231 18.02 0.39 -17.27
C ASN A 231 18.55 1.77 -16.88
N ASN A 232 17.84 2.85 -17.16
CA ASN A 232 18.52 4.14 -17.22
C ASN A 232 17.90 5.28 -16.41
N CYS A 233 16.96 5.06 -15.49
CA CYS A 233 16.31 6.20 -14.81
C CYS A 233 15.78 7.27 -15.80
N ARG A 234 15.61 6.90 -17.06
CA ARG A 234 15.19 7.75 -18.16
C ARG A 234 13.95 7.19 -18.77
N GLN A 235 12.81 7.68 -18.36
CA GLN A 235 11.63 7.68 -19.21
C GLN A 235 11.44 9.08 -19.74
N ILE A 236 12.12 9.36 -20.81
CA ILE A 236 11.86 10.57 -21.59
C ILE A 236 10.81 10.17 -22.61
N SER A 237 9.58 10.62 -22.41
CA SER A 237 8.63 10.72 -23.50
C SER A 237 9.02 11.90 -24.41
N SER A 238 8.44 11.96 -25.59
CA SER A 238 8.64 13.08 -26.54
C SER A 238 8.32 14.46 -25.94
N ASP A 239 7.58 14.48 -24.80
CA ASP A 239 7.16 15.68 -24.09
C ASP A 239 8.02 16.00 -22.85
N ASN A 240 9.14 15.29 -22.63
CA ASN A 240 10.02 15.41 -21.46
C ASN A 240 9.31 15.20 -20.11
N ILE A 241 8.33 14.31 -20.09
CA ILE A 241 7.65 13.90 -18.88
C ILE A 241 8.17 12.52 -18.45
N PHE A 242 8.59 12.41 -17.18
CA PHE A 242 8.96 11.14 -16.57
C PHE A 242 7.70 10.47 -16.01
N ARG A 243 7.43 9.25 -16.43
CA ARG A 243 6.27 8.45 -15.97
C ARG A 243 6.74 7.20 -15.28
N THR A 244 5.95 6.77 -14.28
CA THR A 244 6.11 5.47 -13.63
C THR A 244 4.76 4.90 -13.27
N GLU A 245 4.68 3.57 -13.14
CA GLU A 245 3.45 2.85 -12.84
C GLU A 245 3.37 2.52 -11.36
N VAL A 246 2.17 2.65 -10.80
CA VAL A 246 1.89 2.43 -9.37
C VAL A 246 0.83 1.36 -9.25
N GLN A 247 1.13 0.29 -8.50
CA GLN A 247 0.19 -0.76 -8.16
C GLN A 247 -0.67 -0.31 -6.98
N ILE A 248 -1.98 -0.42 -7.10
CA ILE A 248 -2.96 0.10 -6.14
C ILE A 248 -3.39 -1.01 -5.17
N PRO A 249 -3.02 -0.96 -3.87
CA PRO A 249 -3.30 -2.05 -2.92
C PRO A 249 -4.79 -2.27 -2.65
N SER A 250 -5.62 -1.23 -2.68
CA SER A 250 -7.07 -1.38 -2.46
C SER A 250 -7.77 -2.21 -3.55
N ARG A 251 -7.17 -2.34 -4.72
CA ARG A 251 -7.65 -3.19 -5.81
C ARG A 251 -7.27 -4.67 -5.64
N HIS A 252 -6.48 -4.97 -4.62
CA HIS A 252 -6.05 -6.30 -4.20
C HIS A 252 -6.56 -6.60 -2.78
N SER A 253 -7.81 -6.25 -2.50
CA SER A 253 -8.38 -6.26 -1.15
C SER A 253 -8.31 -7.60 -0.44
N SER A 254 -8.47 -8.72 -1.17
CA SER A 254 -8.39 -10.06 -0.57
C SER A 254 -7.01 -10.38 0.00
N ILE A 255 -5.95 -10.09 -0.74
CA ILE A 255 -4.58 -10.35 -0.27
C ILE A 255 -4.14 -9.31 0.77
N LEU A 256 -4.60 -8.05 0.65
CA LEU A 256 -4.38 -7.01 1.64
C LEU A 256 -4.97 -7.41 3.00
N VAL A 257 -6.24 -7.80 3.03
CA VAL A 257 -6.91 -8.28 4.26
C VAL A 257 -6.22 -9.51 4.81
N ASN A 258 -5.89 -10.50 3.97
CA ASN A 258 -5.21 -11.71 4.39
C ASN A 258 -3.84 -11.40 5.05
N SER A 259 -3.08 -10.44 4.53
CA SER A 259 -1.78 -10.04 5.09
C SER A 259 -1.93 -9.46 6.51
N ILE A 260 -2.95 -8.62 6.74
CA ILE A 260 -3.23 -8.03 8.04
C ILE A 260 -3.68 -9.11 9.03
N VAL A 261 -4.56 -10.01 8.62
CA VAL A 261 -5.03 -11.14 9.44
C VAL A 261 -3.87 -12.01 9.91
N LYS A 262 -2.99 -12.40 8.99
CA LYS A 262 -1.82 -13.24 9.30
C LYS A 262 -0.81 -12.54 10.22
N SER A 263 -0.73 -11.22 10.15
CA SER A 263 0.21 -10.43 10.97
C SER A 263 -0.31 -10.09 12.36
N SER A 264 -1.62 -10.13 12.58
CA SER A 264 -2.25 -9.74 13.85
C SER A 264 -3.22 -10.82 14.33
N PRO A 265 -2.80 -11.70 15.28
CA PRO A 265 -3.63 -12.79 15.78
C PRO A 265 -5.00 -12.32 16.30
N THR A 266 -5.06 -11.17 16.95
CA THR A 266 -6.31 -10.61 17.51
C THR A 266 -7.30 -10.23 16.40
N VAL A 267 -6.85 -9.53 15.36
CA VAL A 267 -7.65 -9.21 14.19
C VAL A 267 -8.00 -10.49 13.42
N GLY A 268 -7.06 -11.43 13.34
CA GLY A 268 -7.26 -12.74 12.73
C GLY A 268 -8.38 -13.53 13.40
N VAL A 269 -8.41 -13.58 14.73
CA VAL A 269 -9.48 -14.24 15.50
C VAL A 269 -10.82 -13.56 15.27
N ALA A 270 -10.88 -12.24 15.36
CA ALA A 270 -12.12 -11.49 15.14
C ALA A 270 -12.68 -11.68 13.72
N LEU A 271 -11.83 -11.62 12.70
CA LEU A 271 -12.24 -11.84 11.31
C LEU A 271 -12.61 -13.30 11.07
N LYS A 272 -11.87 -14.27 11.62
CA LYS A 272 -12.22 -15.69 11.55
C LYS A 272 -13.60 -15.93 12.15
N THR A 273 -13.86 -15.39 13.35
CA THR A 273 -15.17 -15.50 14.00
C THR A 273 -16.28 -14.87 13.15
N ALA A 274 -16.01 -13.71 12.53
CA ALA A 274 -16.97 -13.06 11.65
C ALA A 274 -17.24 -13.88 10.36
N LEU A 275 -16.20 -14.47 9.77
CA LEU A 275 -16.32 -15.34 8.59
C LEU A 275 -17.04 -16.66 8.91
N GLU A 276 -16.75 -17.25 10.08
CA GLU A 276 -17.46 -18.45 10.56
C GLU A 276 -18.92 -18.13 10.83
N GLY A 277 -19.22 -16.97 11.42
CA GLY A 277 -20.59 -16.47 11.59
C GLY A 277 -21.30 -16.24 10.25
N GLN A 278 -20.61 -15.66 9.26
CA GLN A 278 -21.16 -15.52 7.91
C GLN A 278 -21.44 -16.87 7.25
N ALA A 279 -20.50 -17.82 7.33
CA ALA A 279 -20.68 -19.15 6.75
C ALA A 279 -21.82 -19.93 7.42
N ALA A 280 -21.99 -19.78 8.74
CA ALA A 280 -23.14 -20.33 9.47
C ALA A 280 -24.45 -19.70 9.00
N ALA A 281 -24.52 -18.38 8.88
CA ALA A 281 -25.68 -17.65 8.40
C ALA A 281 -26.03 -17.99 6.93
N GLU A 282 -25.03 -18.17 6.07
CA GLU A 282 -25.22 -18.63 4.68
C GLU A 282 -25.77 -20.07 4.63
N LYS A 283 -25.31 -20.94 5.53
CA LYS A 283 -25.84 -22.31 5.67
C LYS A 283 -27.28 -22.31 6.16
N ASP A 284 -27.58 -21.50 7.17
CA ASP A 284 -28.97 -21.35 7.69
C ASP A 284 -29.89 -20.78 6.61
N LEU A 285 -29.39 -19.79 5.83
CA LEU A 285 -30.10 -19.23 4.69
C LEU A 285 -30.37 -20.29 3.60
N ALA A 286 -29.39 -21.14 3.30
CA ALA A 286 -29.54 -22.22 2.33
C ALA A 286 -30.58 -23.24 2.82
N GLN A 287 -30.56 -23.57 4.10
CA GLN A 287 -31.54 -24.43 4.73
C GLN A 287 -32.95 -23.84 4.66
N LEU A 288 -33.12 -22.57 5.06
CA LEU A 288 -34.41 -21.85 4.99
C LEU A 288 -34.92 -21.74 3.54
N ARG A 289 -34.02 -21.56 2.55
CA ARG A 289 -34.37 -21.60 1.13
C ARG A 289 -34.85 -22.97 0.71
N SER A 290 -34.22 -24.05 1.19
CA SER A 290 -34.66 -25.43 0.93
C SER A 290 -36.03 -25.72 1.55
N GLU A 291 -36.26 -25.28 2.79
CA GLU A 291 -37.54 -25.38 3.47
C GLU A 291 -38.61 -24.58 2.74
N LEU A 292 -38.30 -23.36 2.27
CA LEU A 292 -39.19 -22.54 1.47
C LEU A 292 -39.57 -23.20 0.14
N ILE A 293 -38.61 -23.89 -0.52
CA ILE A 293 -38.86 -24.66 -1.75
C ILE A 293 -39.79 -25.84 -1.45
N SER A 294 -39.58 -26.55 -0.32
CA SER A 294 -40.44 -27.64 0.12
C SER A 294 -41.85 -27.15 0.40
N ILE A 295 -41.99 -26.08 1.18
CA ILE A 295 -43.29 -25.45 1.49
C ILE A 295 -43.98 -24.96 0.20
N LYS A 296 -43.22 -24.39 -0.74
CA LYS A 296 -43.75 -23.96 -2.04
C LYS A 296 -44.28 -25.15 -2.84
N SER A 297 -43.57 -26.29 -2.81
CA SER A 297 -43.98 -27.54 -3.47
C SER A 297 -45.27 -28.09 -2.83
N GLU A 298 -45.37 -28.06 -1.50
CA GLU A 298 -46.59 -28.44 -0.76
C GLU A 298 -47.75 -27.51 -1.07
N LEU A 299 -47.51 -26.19 -1.13
CA LEU A 299 -48.49 -25.20 -1.49
C LEU A 299 -49.02 -25.43 -2.92
N ASP A 300 -48.11 -25.72 -3.88
CA ASP A 300 -48.50 -25.97 -5.27
C ASP A 300 -49.28 -27.30 -5.42
N SER A 301 -48.91 -28.33 -4.65
CA SER A 301 -49.66 -29.59 -4.55
C SER A 301 -51.07 -29.37 -3.96
N THR A 302 -51.16 -28.54 -2.93
CA THR A 302 -52.45 -28.19 -2.29
C THR A 302 -53.35 -27.39 -3.24
N LYS A 303 -52.76 -26.47 -4.05
CA LYS A 303 -53.50 -25.78 -5.11
C LYS A 303 -54.09 -26.75 -6.14
N ALA A 304 -53.35 -27.78 -6.54
CA ALA A 304 -53.86 -28.79 -7.47
C ALA A 304 -55.04 -29.59 -6.89
N THR A 305 -55.03 -29.82 -5.57
CA THR A 305 -56.08 -30.55 -4.85
C THR A 305 -57.30 -29.65 -4.56
N LEU A 306 -57.09 -28.36 -4.38
CA LEU A 306 -58.10 -27.39 -3.98
C LEU A 306 -58.73 -26.60 -5.13
N SER A 307 -58.38 -26.96 -6.37
CA SER A 307 -58.95 -26.32 -7.58
C SER A 307 -60.49 -26.47 -7.68
N THR A 308 -61.11 -27.20 -6.76
CA THR A 308 -62.57 -27.44 -6.72
C THR A 308 -63.35 -26.58 -5.71
N THR A 309 -62.71 -25.75 -4.90
CA THR A 309 -63.46 -24.92 -3.92
C THR A 309 -62.88 -23.51 -3.79
N GLN A 310 -63.73 -22.49 -4.08
CA GLN A 310 -63.35 -21.05 -4.00
C GLN A 310 -62.85 -20.58 -2.62
N ASN A 311 -63.24 -21.23 -1.53
CA ASN A 311 -62.80 -20.87 -0.18
C ASN A 311 -61.33 -21.24 0.09
N ALA A 312 -60.76 -22.20 -0.59
CA ALA A 312 -59.39 -22.60 -0.46
C ALA A 312 -58.43 -21.64 -1.19
N GLN A 313 -58.89 -20.94 -2.22
CA GLN A 313 -58.11 -19.99 -2.96
C GLN A 313 -57.77 -18.72 -2.12
N ALA A 314 -58.67 -18.30 -1.23
CA ALA A 314 -58.44 -17.19 -0.31
C ALA A 314 -57.36 -17.56 0.76
N ALA A 315 -57.45 -18.78 1.33
CA ALA A 315 -56.48 -19.27 2.30
C ALA A 315 -55.08 -19.44 1.67
N LEU A 316 -55.00 -19.89 0.40
CA LEU A 316 -53.75 -19.97 -0.37
C LEU A 316 -53.15 -18.60 -0.68
N LEU A 317 -53.99 -17.58 -0.91
CA LEU A 317 -53.51 -16.22 -1.10
C LEU A 317 -52.90 -15.64 0.19
N ASP A 318 -53.53 -15.91 1.34
CA ASP A 318 -53.00 -15.47 2.64
C ASP A 318 -51.66 -16.16 2.97
N GLU A 319 -51.56 -17.45 2.71
CA GLU A 319 -50.32 -18.22 2.94
C GLU A 319 -49.18 -17.79 1.99
N ARG A 320 -49.48 -17.49 0.72
CA ARG A 320 -48.54 -16.91 -0.23
C ARG A 320 -48.06 -15.53 0.24
N ASN A 321 -48.94 -14.71 0.81
CA ASN A 321 -48.58 -13.40 1.32
C ASN A 321 -47.66 -13.51 2.55
N ILE A 322 -47.87 -14.52 3.41
CA ILE A 322 -46.96 -14.81 4.54
C ILE A 322 -45.56 -15.20 4.04
N LEU A 323 -45.50 -16.05 3.00
CA LEU A 323 -44.20 -16.45 2.41
C LEU A 323 -43.47 -15.29 1.75
N ILE A 324 -44.18 -14.36 1.13
CA ILE A 324 -43.60 -13.14 0.56
C ILE A 324 -43.09 -12.22 1.68
N ALA A 325 -43.89 -12.01 2.73
CA ALA A 325 -43.46 -11.22 3.89
C ALA A 325 -42.25 -11.83 4.59
N ASN A 326 -42.20 -13.16 4.72
CA ASN A 326 -41.07 -13.88 5.25
C ASN A 326 -39.84 -13.77 4.33
N ASN A 327 -40.02 -13.80 3.01
CA ASN A 327 -38.94 -13.62 2.04
C ASN A 327 -38.43 -12.17 2.02
N GLU A 328 -39.30 -11.19 2.18
CA GLU A 328 -38.95 -9.77 2.37
C GLU A 328 -38.21 -9.57 3.69
N ALA A 329 -38.70 -10.19 4.78
CA ALA A 329 -38.01 -10.16 6.08
C ALA A 329 -36.62 -10.84 6.00
N LEU A 330 -36.54 -11.99 5.32
CA LEU A 330 -35.31 -12.72 5.11
C LEU A 330 -34.32 -11.92 4.23
N THR A 331 -34.83 -11.26 3.21
CA THR A 331 -34.06 -10.38 2.33
C THR A 331 -33.51 -9.18 3.12
N ALA A 332 -34.31 -8.61 4.02
CA ALA A 332 -33.89 -7.55 4.93
C ALA A 332 -32.82 -8.04 5.92
N GLU A 333 -32.94 -9.27 6.42
CA GLU A 333 -31.97 -9.89 7.31
C GLU A 333 -30.63 -10.16 6.59
N VAL A 334 -30.68 -10.65 5.36
CA VAL A 334 -29.49 -10.81 4.50
C VAL A 334 -28.82 -9.48 4.23
N GLN A 335 -29.59 -8.44 3.96
CA GLN A 335 -29.06 -7.09 3.78
C GLN A 335 -28.41 -6.59 5.07
N SER A 336 -29.08 -6.79 6.22
CA SER A 336 -28.53 -6.41 7.54
C SER A 336 -27.20 -7.12 7.84
N LEU A 337 -27.10 -8.42 7.52
CA LEU A 337 -25.85 -9.18 7.68
C LEU A 337 -24.76 -8.69 6.73
N SER A 338 -25.13 -8.32 5.51
CA SER A 338 -24.19 -7.74 4.53
C SER A 338 -23.66 -6.39 5.00
N ASP A 339 -24.54 -5.54 5.53
CA ASP A 339 -24.19 -4.22 6.07
C ASP A 339 -23.31 -4.34 7.32
N ALA A 340 -23.63 -5.31 8.21
CA ALA A 340 -22.80 -5.61 9.37
C ALA A 340 -21.40 -6.10 8.96
N LEU A 341 -21.31 -6.94 7.93
CA LEU A 341 -20.03 -7.39 7.38
C LEU A 341 -19.22 -6.24 6.78
N GLN A 342 -19.90 -5.33 6.08
CA GLN A 342 -19.23 -4.12 5.57
C GLN A 342 -18.79 -3.22 6.72
N SER A 343 -19.60 -3.04 7.75
CA SER A 343 -19.24 -2.28 8.95
C SER A 343 -18.02 -2.87 9.67
N ILE A 344 -17.94 -4.20 9.78
CA ILE A 344 -16.77 -4.88 10.35
C ILE A 344 -15.53 -4.65 9.47
N LYS A 345 -15.65 -4.72 8.15
CA LYS A 345 -14.56 -4.42 7.21
C LYS A 345 -14.08 -2.97 7.36
N ASP A 346 -15.04 -2.04 7.47
CA ASP A 346 -14.75 -0.62 7.65
C ASP A 346 -14.13 -0.38 9.04
N GLU A 347 -14.58 -1.09 10.07
CA GLU A 347 -14.03 -1.04 11.43
C GLU A 347 -12.61 -1.60 11.51
N VAL A 348 -12.34 -2.70 10.79
CA VAL A 348 -10.97 -3.22 10.62
C VAL A 348 -10.08 -2.20 9.91
N GLN A 349 -10.61 -1.54 8.90
CA GLN A 349 -9.90 -0.47 8.18
C GLN A 349 -9.68 0.76 9.09
N ILE A 350 -10.69 1.12 9.89
CA ILE A 350 -10.62 2.18 10.90
C ILE A 350 -9.64 1.79 12.03
N LEU A 351 -9.70 0.57 12.54
CA LEU A 351 -8.77 0.09 13.57
C LEU A 351 -7.33 0.13 13.05
N THR A 352 -7.12 -0.23 11.80
CA THR A 352 -5.82 -0.09 11.13
C THR A 352 -5.39 1.39 11.07
N LYS A 353 -6.34 2.31 10.83
CA LYS A 353 -6.12 3.76 10.80
C LYS A 353 -5.89 4.34 12.21
N TYR A 354 -6.69 3.92 13.19
CA TYR A 354 -6.69 4.47 14.56
C TYR A 354 -5.82 3.69 15.55
N ALA A 355 -5.32 2.51 15.18
CA ALA A 355 -4.24 1.85 15.92
C ALA A 355 -2.96 2.72 15.96
N THR A 356 -2.96 3.83 15.22
CA THR A 356 -1.90 4.83 15.33
C THR A 356 -2.05 5.59 16.65
N THR A 357 -1.26 5.20 17.62
CA THR A 357 -1.09 5.97 18.85
C THR A 357 0.06 6.96 18.70
N THR A 358 -0.02 8.04 19.47
CA THR A 358 1.11 8.96 19.58
C THR A 358 1.74 8.75 20.94
N ILE A 359 2.99 8.33 20.95
CA ILE A 359 3.78 8.27 22.17
C ILE A 359 4.74 9.46 22.24
N THR A 360 5.04 9.87 23.45
CA THR A 360 6.07 10.87 23.70
C THR A 360 7.35 10.16 24.13
N CYS A 361 8.41 10.39 23.42
CA CYS A 361 9.73 9.83 23.68
C CYS A 361 10.66 10.91 24.23
N ILE A 362 11.44 10.61 25.24
CA ILE A 362 12.32 11.55 25.94
C ILE A 362 13.76 11.08 25.85
N LYS A 363 14.68 12.01 25.56
CA LYS A 363 16.12 11.83 25.66
C LYS A 363 16.73 13.10 26.30
N GLY A 364 17.04 13.04 27.59
CA GLY A 364 17.46 14.22 28.37
C GLY A 364 16.37 15.31 28.38
N LYS A 365 16.68 16.51 27.91
CA LYS A 365 15.72 17.63 27.80
C LYS A 365 14.94 17.63 26.48
N SER A 366 15.26 16.73 25.56
CA SER A 366 14.60 16.65 24.24
C SER A 366 13.41 15.71 24.27
N THR A 367 12.28 16.17 23.73
CA THR A 367 11.06 15.36 23.58
C THR A 367 10.72 15.21 22.10
N LYS A 368 10.30 14.01 21.72
CA LYS A 368 9.84 13.71 20.36
C LYS A 368 8.51 12.96 20.42
N LYS A 369 7.54 13.37 19.61
CA LYS A 369 6.30 12.63 19.44
C LYS A 369 6.47 11.66 18.28
N VAL A 370 6.17 10.38 18.51
CA VAL A 370 6.16 9.32 17.49
C VAL A 370 4.74 8.83 17.34
N LYS A 371 4.21 8.89 16.11
CA LYS A 371 2.87 8.44 15.78
C LYS A 371 2.96 7.23 14.85
N GLY A 372 2.24 6.16 15.14
CA GLY A 372 2.21 4.94 14.33
C GLY A 372 1.36 3.85 14.96
N ILE A 373 1.25 2.71 14.28
CA ILE A 373 0.68 1.48 14.85
C ILE A 373 1.77 0.82 15.71
N GLY A 374 1.53 0.71 17.03
CA GLY A 374 2.52 0.21 17.98
C GLY A 374 3.83 1.04 17.98
N PRO A 375 3.77 2.39 18.07
CA PRO A 375 4.96 3.20 17.91
C PRO A 375 5.98 2.91 19.02
N GLU A 376 7.23 2.76 18.60
CA GLU A 376 8.36 2.64 19.51
C GLU A 376 9.24 3.88 19.47
N CYS A 377 9.94 4.11 20.55
CA CYS A 377 10.83 5.25 20.61
C CYS A 377 12.09 4.99 19.79
N PRO A 378 12.56 5.99 19.01
CA PRO A 378 13.83 5.90 18.29
C PRO A 378 14.99 5.56 19.23
N ALA A 379 16.06 4.99 18.66
CA ALA A 379 17.25 4.61 19.42
C ALA A 379 17.75 5.76 20.30
N GLY A 380 17.92 5.45 21.59
CA GLY A 380 18.36 6.39 22.61
C GLY A 380 17.27 7.26 23.25
N TYR A 381 16.00 7.11 22.87
CA TYR A 381 14.84 7.72 23.54
C TYR A 381 14.09 6.68 24.37
N LYS A 382 13.44 7.12 25.44
CA LYS A 382 12.56 6.29 26.29
C LYS A 382 11.14 6.85 26.21
N LYS A 383 10.16 5.97 26.29
CA LYS A 383 8.75 6.34 26.40
C LYS A 383 8.53 7.09 27.72
N LYS A 384 7.82 8.23 27.65
CA LYS A 384 7.43 9.01 28.82
C LYS A 384 6.34 8.28 29.60
#